data_3cbb17ca37c08203c6ce3ed0c15edcf2
#
_entry.id   3cbb17ca37c08203c6ce3ed0c15edcf2
#
_cell.length_a   1.000
_cell.length_b   1.000
_cell.length_c   1.000
_cell.angle_alpha   90.00
_cell.angle_beta   90.00
_cell.angle_gamma   90.00
#
_symmetry.space_group_name_H-M   'P 1'
#
loop_
_entity.id
_entity.type
_entity.pdbx_description
1 polymer ?
#
loop_
_entity_poly.entity_id
_entity_poly.type
_entity_poly.pdbx_seq_one_letter_code
_entity_poly.pdbx_strand_id
1 'polypeptide(L)'
;PLQLDILYKHQHPHPVISWHQGAPHPRGYPYLNVGIYLDDADSDDGCLRYVPGTQYELQDICALSEAHGWDPPGIVQQPAKAGDILVQDMMVLHGSAPKRGPGVRRTIYVELRPAAGIKESDAQSEQWKELRKRWMGIVVRRAEASDYPQSWRDDLHANLGSDEEEIASILNLWEPPIPAVYCHHSVETDDYPVPSDLRGS
;
A
#
# COMPACT_ATOMS: atom_id res chain seq x y z
N PRO A 1 -1.73 -9.94 -7.49
CA PRO A 1 -1.68 -9.18 -6.24
C PRO A 1 -0.80 -9.87 -5.22
N LEU A 2 -0.08 -9.07 -4.45
CA LEU A 2 0.83 -9.54 -3.43
C LEU A 2 0.16 -9.60 -2.06
N GLN A 3 -0.54 -8.55 -1.74
CA GLN A 3 -1.11 -8.31 -0.42
C GLN A 3 -2.42 -7.54 -0.57
N LEU A 4 -3.34 -7.79 0.35
CA LEU A 4 -4.57 -7.04 0.48
C LEU A 4 -4.69 -6.60 1.93
N ASP A 5 -4.70 -5.29 2.15
CA ASP A 5 -4.84 -4.68 3.45
C ASP A 5 -6.05 -3.76 3.50
N ILE A 6 -6.61 -3.59 4.68
CA ILE A 6 -7.64 -2.59 4.94
C ILE A 6 -7.08 -1.58 5.92
N LEU A 7 -6.84 -0.36 5.44
CA LEU A 7 -6.52 0.76 6.31
C LEU A 7 -7.80 1.32 6.90
N TYR A 8 -7.81 1.48 8.21
CA TYR A 8 -8.98 1.92 8.95
C TYR A 8 -8.63 3.08 9.89
N LYS A 9 -9.16 4.26 9.61
CA LYS A 9 -9.09 5.43 10.50
C LYS A 9 -10.45 5.67 11.14
N HIS A 10 -10.56 5.46 12.43
CA HIS A 10 -11.83 5.50 13.15
C HIS A 10 -11.86 6.46 14.34
N GLN A 11 -10.72 6.98 14.75
CA GLN A 11 -10.64 7.94 15.85
C GLN A 11 -10.86 9.36 15.35
N HIS A 12 -11.32 10.21 16.23
CA HIS A 12 -11.47 11.62 15.96
C HIS A 12 -10.78 12.42 17.09
N PRO A 13 -9.70 13.12 16.82
CA PRO A 13 -8.92 13.04 15.59
C PRO A 13 -8.07 11.76 15.51
N HIS A 14 -8.01 11.14 14.35
CA HIS A 14 -7.06 10.09 14.09
C HIS A 14 -5.74 10.74 13.63
N PRO A 15 -4.58 10.35 14.20
CA PRO A 15 -3.30 10.96 13.83
C PRO A 15 -2.94 10.70 12.37
N VAL A 16 -1.93 11.42 11.90
CA VAL A 16 -1.35 11.20 10.58
C VAL A 16 -0.78 9.80 10.42
N ILE A 17 -0.70 9.33 9.17
CA ILE A 17 0.28 8.30 8.81
C ILE A 17 1.50 9.05 8.31
N SER A 18 2.62 8.88 9.02
CA SER A 18 3.84 9.63 8.77
C SER A 18 4.39 9.45 7.36
N TRP A 19 5.28 10.33 6.95
CA TRP A 19 6.01 10.23 5.70
C TRP A 19 6.75 8.90 5.59
N HIS A 20 6.54 8.21 4.49
CA HIS A 20 7.19 6.94 4.19
C HIS A 20 7.28 6.69 2.69
N GLN A 21 8.20 5.82 2.32
CA GLN A 21 8.26 5.19 1.02
C GLN A 21 7.95 3.72 1.20
N GLY A 22 7.18 3.15 0.30
CA GLY A 22 6.84 1.73 0.30
C GLY A 22 8.07 0.86 0.05
N ALA A 23 7.85 -0.43 -0.13
CA ALA A 23 8.93 -1.41 -0.27
C ALA A 23 9.98 -1.00 -1.31
N PRO A 24 11.24 -0.80 -0.91
CA PRO A 24 12.33 -0.59 -1.85
C PRO A 24 12.42 -1.74 -2.86
N HIS A 25 12.56 -1.41 -4.13
CA HIS A 25 12.57 -2.41 -5.19
C HIS A 25 13.36 -1.91 -6.42
N PRO A 26 13.81 -2.82 -7.32
CA PRO A 26 14.45 -2.45 -8.57
C PRO A 26 13.53 -1.59 -9.44
N ARG A 27 14.02 -0.43 -9.88
CA ARG A 27 13.22 0.56 -10.64
C ARG A 27 12.87 0.16 -12.07
N GLY A 28 13.42 -0.94 -12.55
CA GLY A 28 13.03 -1.53 -13.84
C GLY A 28 11.59 -2.08 -13.88
N TYR A 29 10.97 -2.23 -12.71
CA TYR A 29 9.62 -2.77 -12.56
C TYR A 29 8.76 -1.87 -11.68
N PRO A 30 7.55 -1.48 -12.13
CA PRO A 30 6.66 -0.71 -11.27
C PRO A 30 6.04 -1.61 -10.20
N TYR A 31 6.22 -1.25 -8.93
CA TYR A 31 5.44 -1.79 -7.82
C TYR A 31 4.33 -0.81 -7.52
N LEU A 32 3.10 -1.28 -7.62
CA LEU A 32 1.92 -0.43 -7.52
C LEU A 32 1.11 -0.77 -6.29
N ASN A 33 0.61 0.26 -5.64
CA ASN A 33 -0.41 0.16 -4.62
C ASN A 33 -1.72 0.73 -5.16
N VAL A 34 -2.77 -0.09 -5.15
CA VAL A 34 -4.11 0.27 -5.63
C VAL A 34 -5.00 0.45 -4.42
N GLY A 35 -5.39 1.68 -4.15
CA GLY A 35 -6.29 2.04 -3.06
C GLY A 35 -7.73 2.15 -3.57
N ILE A 36 -8.65 1.36 -3.01
CA ILE A 36 -10.09 1.40 -3.28
C ILE A 36 -10.75 2.05 -2.07
N TYR A 37 -11.29 3.25 -2.26
CA TYR A 37 -11.87 4.03 -1.19
C TYR A 37 -13.31 3.60 -0.89
N LEU A 38 -13.58 3.23 0.35
CA LEU A 38 -14.92 2.88 0.81
C LEU A 38 -15.64 4.06 1.47
N ASP A 39 -14.89 5.08 1.86
CA ASP A 39 -15.38 6.31 2.45
C ASP A 39 -14.65 7.52 1.86
N ASP A 40 -15.24 8.69 1.98
CA ASP A 40 -14.61 9.94 1.57
C ASP A 40 -13.35 10.23 2.40
N ALA A 41 -12.34 10.77 1.74
CA ALA A 41 -11.09 11.24 2.32
C ALA A 41 -10.83 12.66 1.79
N ASP A 42 -11.36 13.65 2.47
CA ASP A 42 -11.26 15.03 2.03
C ASP A 42 -9.88 15.65 2.37
N SER A 43 -9.59 16.79 1.76
CA SER A 43 -8.39 17.55 2.06
C SER A 43 -8.33 17.85 3.56
N ASP A 44 -7.17 17.58 4.17
CA ASP A 44 -6.93 17.74 5.62
C ASP A 44 -7.91 16.94 6.52
N ASP A 45 -8.60 15.96 5.95
CA ASP A 45 -9.47 15.04 6.71
C ASP A 45 -9.27 13.57 6.27
N GLY A 46 -8.04 13.10 6.36
CA GLY A 46 -7.66 11.72 6.10
C GLY A 46 -7.16 11.42 4.69
N CYS A 47 -7.10 12.39 3.77
CA CYS A 47 -6.62 12.16 2.42
C CYS A 47 -5.11 11.83 2.39
N LEU A 48 -4.69 11.21 1.29
CA LEU A 48 -3.27 11.01 1.02
C LEU A 48 -2.59 12.32 0.65
N ARG A 49 -1.32 12.40 0.99
CA ARG A 49 -0.41 13.48 0.61
C ARG A 49 0.83 12.86 0.00
N TYR A 50 1.30 13.44 -1.09
CA TYR A 50 2.43 12.95 -1.87
C TYR A 50 3.47 14.03 -2.08
N VAL A 51 4.72 13.60 -2.26
CA VAL A 51 5.78 14.44 -2.81
C VAL A 51 6.17 13.86 -4.18
N PRO A 52 5.58 14.35 -5.27
CA PRO A 52 5.82 13.84 -6.61
C PRO A 52 7.30 13.94 -7.00
N GLY A 53 7.78 12.95 -7.75
CA GLY A 53 9.19 12.91 -8.19
C GLY A 53 10.13 12.15 -7.24
N THR A 54 9.68 11.79 -6.05
CA THR A 54 10.49 11.10 -5.05
C THR A 54 10.56 9.58 -5.22
N GLN A 55 9.77 9.01 -6.11
CA GLN A 55 9.70 7.55 -6.31
C GLN A 55 10.95 6.95 -6.94
N TYR A 56 11.86 7.75 -7.48
CA TYR A 56 13.02 7.23 -8.23
C TYR A 56 14.18 6.80 -7.33
N GLU A 57 14.22 7.30 -6.10
CA GLU A 57 15.26 6.99 -5.13
C GLU A 57 14.72 7.05 -3.69
N LEU A 58 15.41 6.42 -2.77
CA LEU A 58 15.09 6.54 -1.35
C LEU A 58 15.47 7.93 -0.86
N GLN A 59 14.53 8.58 -0.19
CA GLN A 59 14.70 9.89 0.42
C GLN A 59 15.25 9.77 1.84
N ASP A 60 16.02 10.73 2.28
CA ASP A 60 16.29 10.90 3.71
C ASP A 60 15.05 11.50 4.38
N ILE A 61 14.14 10.62 4.77
CA ILE A 61 12.85 11.00 5.35
C ILE A 61 13.05 11.70 6.69
N CYS A 62 14.12 11.35 7.45
CA CYS A 62 14.40 12.00 8.71
C CYS A 62 14.82 13.46 8.50
N ALA A 63 15.80 13.71 7.63
CA ALA A 63 16.20 15.06 7.33
C ALA A 63 15.07 15.91 6.74
N LEU A 64 14.22 15.30 5.88
CA LEU A 64 13.08 15.98 5.30
C LEU A 64 12.04 16.34 6.38
N SER A 65 11.75 15.41 7.28
CA SER A 65 10.80 15.65 8.39
C SER A 65 11.32 16.66 9.40
N GLU A 66 12.62 16.64 9.69
CA GLU A 66 13.28 17.63 10.57
C GLU A 66 13.22 19.04 9.98
N ALA A 67 13.52 19.17 8.68
CA ALA A 67 13.54 20.46 8.02
C ALA A 67 12.15 21.07 7.75
N HIS A 68 11.15 20.24 7.46
CA HIS A 68 9.86 20.69 6.93
C HIS A 68 8.65 20.15 7.70
N GLY A 69 8.83 19.26 8.65
CA GLY A 69 7.74 18.64 9.40
C GLY A 69 6.73 17.95 8.51
N TRP A 70 5.48 18.37 8.63
CA TRP A 70 4.36 17.83 7.85
C TRP A 70 4.20 18.45 6.44
N ASP A 71 4.93 19.51 6.13
CA ASP A 71 4.75 20.29 4.92
C ASP A 71 6.02 20.39 4.04
N PRO A 72 6.56 19.26 3.55
CA PRO A 72 7.70 19.26 2.65
C PRO A 72 7.38 20.01 1.34
N PRO A 73 8.39 20.63 0.71
CA PRO A 73 8.19 21.34 -0.55
C PRO A 73 7.63 20.43 -1.65
N GLY A 74 6.72 20.96 -2.45
CA GLY A 74 6.13 20.25 -3.58
C GLY A 74 5.03 19.26 -3.23
N ILE A 75 4.57 19.29 -2.00
CA ILE A 75 3.49 18.40 -1.53
C ILE A 75 2.20 18.61 -2.32
N VAL A 76 1.51 17.51 -2.60
CA VAL A 76 0.20 17.49 -3.22
C VAL A 76 -0.75 16.70 -2.32
N GLN A 77 -1.88 17.30 -1.99
CA GLN A 77 -2.99 16.57 -1.36
C GLN A 77 -3.81 15.84 -2.42
N GLN A 78 -4.21 14.61 -2.12
CA GLN A 78 -5.02 13.79 -2.99
C GLN A 78 -6.32 13.37 -2.29
N PRO A 79 -7.34 14.25 -2.29
CA PRO A 79 -8.66 13.85 -1.80
C PRO A 79 -9.25 12.77 -2.69
N ALA A 80 -10.13 11.95 -2.11
CA ALA A 80 -10.83 10.88 -2.81
C ALA A 80 -12.25 10.75 -2.25
N LYS A 81 -13.17 10.28 -3.09
CA LYS A 81 -14.55 9.96 -2.72
C LYS A 81 -14.74 8.45 -2.60
N ALA A 82 -15.76 8.04 -1.87
CA ALA A 82 -16.16 6.65 -1.83
C ALA A 82 -16.41 6.13 -3.25
N GLY A 83 -15.77 5.00 -3.61
CA GLY A 83 -15.77 4.44 -4.96
C GLY A 83 -14.57 4.83 -5.83
N ASP A 84 -13.79 5.84 -5.44
CA ASP A 84 -12.58 6.19 -6.17
C ASP A 84 -11.51 5.12 -6.03
N ILE A 85 -10.70 4.99 -7.09
CA ILE A 85 -9.54 4.11 -7.14
C ILE A 85 -8.31 4.96 -7.40
N LEU A 86 -7.37 4.94 -6.45
CA LEU A 86 -6.07 5.59 -6.60
C LEU A 86 -4.99 4.54 -6.86
N VAL A 87 -4.19 4.78 -7.89
CA VAL A 87 -3.03 3.93 -8.22
C VAL A 87 -1.76 4.75 -8.01
N GLN A 88 -0.86 4.25 -7.18
CA GLN A 88 0.40 4.91 -6.87
C GLN A 88 1.59 3.98 -7.02
N ASP A 89 2.74 4.53 -7.40
CA ASP A 89 4.03 3.85 -7.23
C ASP A 89 4.31 3.72 -5.73
N MET A 90 4.71 2.54 -5.27
CA MET A 90 4.94 2.29 -3.85
C MET A 90 6.07 3.13 -3.26
N MET A 91 7.04 3.54 -4.10
CA MET A 91 8.18 4.36 -3.65
C MET A 91 7.93 5.86 -3.71
N VAL A 92 6.79 6.36 -4.16
CA VAL A 92 6.51 7.79 -3.98
C VAL A 92 6.44 8.10 -2.49
N LEU A 93 7.16 9.14 -2.05
CA LEU A 93 7.08 9.60 -0.66
C LEU A 93 5.65 10.07 -0.38
N HIS A 94 5.02 9.46 0.61
CA HIS A 94 3.63 9.77 0.94
C HIS A 94 3.34 9.61 2.43
N GLY A 95 2.22 10.17 2.79
CA GLY A 95 1.62 10.06 4.11
C GLY A 95 0.13 10.30 4.00
N SER A 96 -0.58 10.33 5.10
CA SER A 96 -1.99 10.72 5.07
C SER A 96 -2.34 11.72 6.16
N ALA A 97 -3.16 12.68 5.80
CA ALA A 97 -3.68 13.70 6.70
C ALA A 97 -4.39 13.07 7.92
N PRO A 98 -4.46 13.77 9.04
CA PRO A 98 -5.24 13.31 10.19
C PRO A 98 -6.72 13.23 9.82
N LYS A 99 -7.43 12.29 10.41
CA LYS A 99 -8.90 12.25 10.33
C LYS A 99 -9.46 13.20 11.41
N ARG A 100 -9.99 14.34 11.01
CA ARG A 100 -10.50 15.38 11.92
C ARG A 100 -12.01 15.35 12.07
N GLY A 101 -12.71 15.06 10.98
CA GLY A 101 -14.16 14.96 10.97
C GLY A 101 -14.70 13.67 11.61
N PRO A 102 -16.01 13.64 11.92
CA PRO A 102 -16.66 12.44 12.43
C PRO A 102 -16.68 11.32 11.39
N GLY A 103 -16.97 10.10 11.84
CA GLY A 103 -17.07 8.93 10.97
C GLY A 103 -15.75 8.19 10.80
N VAL A 104 -15.66 7.44 9.71
CA VAL A 104 -14.52 6.55 9.42
C VAL A 104 -13.97 6.83 8.03
N ARG A 105 -12.72 6.46 7.81
CA ARG A 105 -12.10 6.43 6.48
C ARG A 105 -11.48 5.05 6.31
N ARG A 106 -12.07 4.28 5.41
CA ARG A 106 -11.60 2.93 5.06
C ARG A 106 -11.14 2.91 3.62
N THR A 107 -9.99 2.28 3.40
CA THR A 107 -9.44 2.06 2.07
C THR A 107 -8.91 0.64 2.00
N ILE A 108 -9.31 -0.10 0.98
CA ILE A 108 -8.72 -1.40 0.67
C ILE A 108 -7.50 -1.14 -0.20
N TYR A 109 -6.35 -1.64 0.21
CA TYR A 109 -5.12 -1.57 -0.58
C TYR A 109 -4.77 -2.93 -1.16
N VAL A 110 -4.48 -2.94 -2.45
CA VAL A 110 -4.02 -4.12 -3.18
C VAL A 110 -2.64 -3.81 -3.76
N GLU A 111 -1.63 -4.52 -3.28
CA GLU A 111 -0.28 -4.40 -3.81
C GLU A 111 -0.09 -5.28 -5.04
N LEU A 112 0.42 -4.68 -6.11
CA LEU A 112 0.73 -5.35 -7.37
C LEU A 112 2.23 -5.25 -7.66
N ARG A 113 2.88 -6.40 -7.80
CA ARG A 113 4.30 -6.49 -8.14
C ARG A 113 4.51 -7.45 -9.30
N PRO A 114 5.25 -7.07 -10.36
CA PRO A 114 5.59 -7.98 -11.43
C PRO A 114 6.44 -9.15 -10.93
N ALA A 115 6.15 -10.37 -11.38
CA ALA A 115 6.90 -11.56 -10.96
C ALA A 115 8.40 -11.46 -11.26
N ALA A 116 8.77 -10.80 -12.38
CA ALA A 116 10.17 -10.54 -12.73
C ALA A 116 10.84 -9.62 -11.71
N GLY A 117 10.15 -8.58 -11.24
CA GLY A 117 10.67 -7.67 -10.22
C GLY A 117 10.85 -8.36 -8.86
N ILE A 118 9.94 -9.25 -8.48
CA ILE A 118 10.09 -10.07 -7.25
C ILE A 118 11.32 -10.95 -7.35
N LYS A 119 11.55 -11.57 -8.49
CA LYS A 119 12.74 -12.41 -8.72
C LYS A 119 14.03 -11.61 -8.66
N GLU A 120 14.06 -10.40 -9.23
CA GLU A 120 15.26 -9.56 -9.24
C GLU A 120 15.57 -8.99 -7.86
N SER A 121 14.56 -8.65 -7.08
CA SER A 121 14.75 -8.10 -5.73
C SER A 121 15.24 -9.14 -4.72
N ASP A 122 15.03 -10.43 -4.97
CA ASP A 122 15.34 -11.55 -4.06
C ASP A 122 14.75 -11.35 -2.64
N ALA A 123 13.74 -10.53 -2.53
CA ALA A 123 13.15 -10.17 -1.25
C ALA A 123 12.13 -11.18 -0.74
N GLN A 124 11.67 -12.07 -1.62
CA GLN A 124 10.69 -13.11 -1.31
C GLN A 124 11.02 -14.40 -2.07
N SER A 125 10.70 -15.54 -1.46
CA SER A 125 11.04 -16.84 -2.04
C SER A 125 10.25 -17.15 -3.31
N GLU A 126 10.80 -18.03 -4.16
CA GLU A 126 10.07 -18.56 -5.31
C GLU A 126 8.82 -19.33 -4.89
N GLN A 127 8.88 -20.02 -3.75
CA GLN A 127 7.72 -20.73 -3.21
C GLN A 127 6.58 -19.78 -2.86
N TRP A 128 6.88 -18.65 -2.23
CA TRP A 128 5.90 -17.62 -1.91
C TRP A 128 5.28 -17.02 -3.18
N LYS A 129 6.10 -16.72 -4.18
CA LYS A 129 5.63 -16.22 -5.48
C LYS A 129 4.69 -17.20 -6.17
N GLU A 130 5.05 -18.48 -6.17
CA GLU A 130 4.21 -19.51 -6.77
C GLU A 130 2.87 -19.66 -6.05
N LEU A 131 2.86 -19.60 -4.72
CA LEU A 131 1.61 -19.61 -3.95
C LEU A 131 0.71 -18.41 -4.25
N ARG A 132 1.27 -17.23 -4.48
CA ARG A 132 0.50 -16.05 -4.90
C ARG A 132 -0.09 -16.21 -6.29
N LYS A 133 0.64 -16.83 -7.20
CA LYS A 133 0.13 -17.20 -8.53
C LYS A 133 -1.05 -18.18 -8.40
N ARG A 134 -0.92 -19.19 -7.58
CA ARG A 134 -1.98 -20.18 -7.31
C ARG A 134 -3.21 -19.54 -6.67
N TRP A 135 -3.02 -18.61 -5.74
CA TRP A 135 -4.12 -17.82 -5.20
C TRP A 135 -4.88 -17.07 -6.29
N MET A 136 -4.18 -16.40 -7.20
CA MET A 136 -4.84 -15.76 -8.34
C MET A 136 -5.58 -16.76 -9.22
N GLY A 137 -5.09 -17.96 -9.35
CA GLY A 137 -5.79 -19.05 -10.02
C GLY A 137 -7.15 -19.37 -9.39
N ILE A 138 -7.24 -19.41 -8.06
CA ILE A 138 -8.51 -19.60 -7.34
C ILE A 138 -9.47 -18.46 -7.64
N VAL A 139 -8.99 -17.21 -7.54
CA VAL A 139 -9.80 -16.01 -7.82
C VAL A 139 -10.38 -16.08 -9.23
N VAL A 140 -9.54 -16.33 -10.23
CA VAL A 140 -9.96 -16.41 -11.64
C VAL A 140 -10.90 -17.59 -11.90
N ARG A 141 -10.71 -18.72 -11.21
CA ARG A 141 -11.59 -19.90 -11.31
C ARG A 141 -13.00 -19.61 -10.77
N ARG A 142 -13.11 -18.81 -9.72
CA ARG A 142 -14.37 -18.41 -9.09
C ARG A 142 -15.05 -17.23 -9.77
N ALA A 143 -14.31 -16.44 -10.53
CA ALA A 143 -14.85 -15.32 -11.26
C ALA A 143 -15.67 -15.76 -12.47
N GLU A 144 -16.60 -14.93 -12.92
CA GLU A 144 -17.35 -15.18 -14.15
C GLU A 144 -16.44 -15.19 -15.38
N ALA A 145 -16.81 -15.94 -16.40
CA ALA A 145 -15.96 -16.15 -17.56
C ALA A 145 -15.59 -14.87 -18.33
N SER A 146 -16.44 -13.85 -18.26
CA SER A 146 -16.24 -12.56 -18.92
C SER A 146 -15.22 -11.64 -18.23
N ASP A 147 -14.91 -11.88 -16.95
CA ASP A 147 -14.14 -10.93 -16.13
C ASP A 147 -12.63 -10.95 -16.41
N TYR A 148 -12.15 -12.08 -16.96
CA TYR A 148 -10.71 -12.25 -17.22
C TYR A 148 -10.46 -12.84 -18.62
N PRO A 149 -9.37 -12.40 -19.30
CA PRO A 149 -8.98 -12.98 -20.59
C PRO A 149 -8.76 -14.49 -20.51
N GLN A 150 -9.11 -15.20 -21.55
CA GLN A 150 -8.94 -16.67 -21.61
C GLN A 150 -7.48 -17.09 -21.38
N SER A 151 -6.52 -16.34 -21.92
CA SER A 151 -5.10 -16.60 -21.71
C SER A 151 -4.67 -16.58 -20.24
N TRP A 152 -5.30 -15.73 -19.41
CA TRP A 152 -5.05 -15.73 -17.98
C TRP A 152 -5.64 -16.96 -17.30
N ARG A 153 -6.83 -17.37 -17.75
CA ARG A 153 -7.47 -18.59 -17.24
C ARG A 153 -6.60 -19.80 -17.50
N ASP A 154 -6.12 -19.94 -18.72
CA ASP A 154 -5.30 -21.07 -19.12
C ASP A 154 -3.98 -21.14 -18.33
N ASP A 155 -3.31 -20.00 -18.15
CA ASP A 155 -2.03 -19.93 -17.39
C ASP A 155 -2.22 -20.16 -15.88
N LEU A 156 -3.27 -19.58 -15.29
CA LEU A 156 -3.49 -19.63 -13.87
C LEU A 156 -4.21 -20.89 -13.37
N HIS A 157 -4.95 -21.57 -14.23
CA HIS A 157 -5.64 -22.84 -13.88
C HIS A 157 -4.75 -24.08 -14.02
N ALA A 158 -3.66 -23.97 -14.75
CA ALA A 158 -2.76 -25.11 -14.94
C ALA A 158 -2.23 -25.61 -13.58
N ASN A 159 -2.47 -26.88 -13.29
CA ASN A 159 -1.97 -27.57 -12.10
C ASN A 159 -2.55 -27.11 -10.75
N LEU A 160 -3.71 -26.46 -10.71
CA LEU A 160 -4.39 -26.19 -9.44
C LEU A 160 -5.10 -27.46 -8.92
N GLY A 161 -4.93 -27.72 -7.63
CA GLY A 161 -5.73 -28.67 -6.86
C GLY A 161 -7.15 -28.16 -6.56
N SER A 162 -7.79 -28.76 -5.57
CA SER A 162 -9.06 -28.23 -5.04
C SER A 162 -8.83 -26.90 -4.34
N ASP A 163 -9.88 -26.09 -4.22
CA ASP A 163 -9.79 -24.80 -3.52
C ASP A 163 -9.33 -24.96 -2.07
N GLU A 164 -9.78 -26.03 -1.39
CA GLU A 164 -9.40 -26.32 -0.01
C GLU A 164 -7.91 -26.64 0.11
N GLU A 165 -7.34 -27.43 -0.80
CA GLU A 165 -5.91 -27.74 -0.80
C GLU A 165 -5.07 -26.50 -1.07
N GLU A 166 -5.47 -25.68 -2.05
CA GLU A 166 -4.78 -24.45 -2.38
C GLU A 166 -4.81 -23.42 -1.22
N ILE A 167 -5.98 -23.23 -0.61
CA ILE A 167 -6.14 -22.34 0.55
C ILE A 167 -5.29 -22.83 1.72
N ALA A 168 -5.29 -24.12 2.02
CA ALA A 168 -4.47 -24.69 3.08
C ALA A 168 -2.98 -24.47 2.82
N SER A 169 -2.51 -24.61 1.58
CA SER A 169 -1.13 -24.34 1.20
C SER A 169 -0.76 -22.87 1.40
N ILE A 170 -1.65 -21.93 1.01
CA ILE A 170 -1.44 -20.51 1.18
C ILE A 170 -1.36 -20.12 2.66
N LEU A 171 -2.22 -20.68 3.50
CA LEU A 171 -2.24 -20.39 4.95
C LEU A 171 -1.02 -20.95 5.69
N ASN A 172 -0.38 -21.99 5.17
CA ASN A 172 0.78 -22.61 5.80
C ASN A 172 2.12 -21.94 5.44
N LEU A 173 2.14 -21.07 4.45
CA LEU A 173 3.32 -20.30 4.08
C LEU A 173 3.09 -18.82 4.33
N TRP A 174 3.82 -18.25 5.28
CA TRP A 174 3.85 -16.83 5.52
C TRP A 174 5.27 -16.30 5.37
N GLU A 175 5.41 -15.24 4.61
CA GLU A 175 6.64 -14.45 4.52
C GLU A 175 6.32 -13.00 4.83
N PRO A 176 7.17 -12.30 5.61
CA PRO A 176 6.92 -10.90 5.94
C PRO A 176 6.90 -10.04 4.67
N PRO A 177 6.09 -9.00 4.63
CA PRO A 177 6.16 -8.01 3.56
C PRO A 177 7.52 -7.32 3.58
N ILE A 178 7.94 -6.78 2.42
CA ILE A 178 9.09 -5.88 2.38
C ILE A 178 8.69 -4.61 3.15
N PRO A 179 9.44 -4.23 4.20
CA PRO A 179 9.04 -3.11 5.04
C PRO A 179 9.10 -1.79 4.27
N ALA A 180 8.18 -0.89 4.60
CA ALA A 180 8.28 0.49 4.18
C ALA A 180 9.40 1.20 4.95
N VAL A 181 9.97 2.23 4.33
CA VAL A 181 11.00 3.07 4.94
C VAL A 181 10.35 4.27 5.59
N TYR A 182 10.60 4.45 6.86
CA TYR A 182 10.13 5.56 7.68
C TYR A 182 11.31 6.27 8.32
N CYS A 183 11.11 7.50 8.79
CA CYS A 183 11.98 8.04 9.83
C CYS A 183 11.66 7.33 11.17
N HIS A 184 12.70 6.94 11.88
CA HIS A 184 12.59 6.25 13.17
C HIS A 184 12.31 7.22 14.33
N HIS A 185 11.43 8.19 14.15
CA HIS A 185 10.94 9.03 15.24
C HIS A 185 9.86 8.30 16.03
N SER A 186 9.91 8.43 17.34
CA SER A 186 8.82 7.97 18.18
C SER A 186 7.58 8.84 17.92
N VAL A 187 6.42 8.21 17.82
CA VAL A 187 5.13 8.92 17.74
C VAL A 187 4.83 9.75 19.00
N GLU A 188 5.56 9.50 20.07
CA GLU A 188 5.43 10.19 21.36
C GLU A 188 6.35 11.42 21.48
N THR A 189 7.13 11.73 20.44
CA THR A 189 8.05 12.86 20.45
C THR A 189 7.55 14.00 19.58
N ASP A 190 7.99 15.23 19.90
CA ASP A 190 7.70 16.42 19.10
C ASP A 190 8.28 16.37 17.68
N ASP A 191 9.21 15.45 17.44
CA ASP A 191 9.87 15.26 16.14
C ASP A 191 9.02 14.47 15.13
N TYR A 192 7.95 13.85 15.56
CA TYR A 192 7.04 13.15 14.66
C TYR A 192 6.29 14.16 13.77
N PRO A 193 6.14 13.91 12.47
CA PRO A 193 5.52 14.86 11.54
C PRO A 193 3.99 14.93 11.74
N VAL A 194 3.59 15.46 12.88
CA VAL A 194 2.20 15.67 13.27
C VAL A 194 1.86 17.14 13.12
N PRO A 195 0.72 17.51 12.53
CA PRO A 195 0.24 18.89 12.53
C PRO A 195 0.25 19.49 13.94
N SER A 196 0.64 20.75 14.04
CA SER A 196 0.86 21.42 15.33
C SER A 196 -0.37 21.44 16.25
N ASP A 197 -1.57 21.47 15.67
CA ASP A 197 -2.84 21.44 16.40
C ASP A 197 -3.20 20.06 16.98
N LEU A 198 -2.49 19.00 16.58
CA LEU A 198 -2.62 17.66 17.14
C LEU A 198 -1.51 17.29 18.12
N ARG A 199 -0.45 18.12 18.22
CA ARG A 199 0.63 17.90 19.17
C ARG A 199 0.15 18.28 20.56
N GLY A 200 0.32 17.39 21.51
CA GLY A 200 -0.01 17.63 22.92
C GLY A 200 -1.51 17.52 23.26
N SER A 201 -2.31 16.89 22.41
CA SER A 201 -3.71 16.55 22.73
C SER A 201 -3.83 15.19 23.45
#